data_c193efdb05621cfce06634befe902865
#
_entry.id   c193efdb05621cfce06634befe902865
#
_cell.length_a   1.000
_cell.length_b   1.000
_cell.length_c   1.000
_cell.angle_alpha   90.00
_cell.angle_beta   90.00
_cell.angle_gamma   90.00
#
_symmetry.space_group_name_H-M   'P 1'
#
loop_
_entity.id
_entity.type
_entity.pdbx_description
1 polymer ?
#
loop_
_entity_poly.entity_id
_entity_poly.type
_entity_poly.pdbx_seq_one_letter_code
_entity_poly.pdbx_strand_id
1 'polypeptide(L)' 'NKEYQITIIMVHHDINQAIHYSDEIIAMKNGQLMFQGKPHEVINQKTLKEVYDYDLNVIKNNEELFVLNYQ' A
#
# COMPACT_ATOMS: atom_id res chain seq x y z
N ASN A 1 -12.50 -3.58 21.62
CA ASN A 1 -11.65 -4.53 20.91
C ASN A 1 -11.57 -4.18 19.45
N LYS A 2 -10.37 -4.03 18.98
CA LYS A 2 -10.14 -3.70 17.59
C LYS A 2 -10.03 -4.99 16.78
N GLU A 3 -10.80 -5.08 15.72
CA GLU A 3 -10.68 -6.20 14.82
C GLU A 3 -9.48 -6.02 13.89
N TYR A 4 -8.87 -7.13 13.53
CA TYR A 4 -7.76 -7.13 12.60
C TYR A 4 -8.30 -6.81 11.20
N GLN A 5 -7.81 -5.72 10.62
CA GLN A 5 -8.30 -5.25 9.33
C GLN A 5 -7.34 -5.64 8.22
N ILE A 6 -7.85 -6.38 7.25
CA ILE A 6 -7.10 -6.74 6.05
C ILE A 6 -7.76 -6.05 4.88
N THR A 7 -6.98 -5.28 4.13
CA THR A 7 -7.49 -4.57 2.97
C THR A 7 -6.83 -5.11 1.71
N ILE A 8 -7.64 -5.49 0.75
CA ILE A 8 -7.16 -5.90 -0.57
C ILE A 8 -7.21 -4.68 -1.46
N ILE A 9 -6.06 -4.27 -1.99
CA ILE A 9 -5.99 -3.12 -2.89
C ILE A 9 -5.71 -3.58 -4.30
N MET A 10 -6.29 -2.85 -5.23
CA MET A 10 -6.03 -3.04 -6.65
C MET A 10 -5.53 -1.72 -7.21
N VAL A 11 -5.04 -1.77 -8.43
CA VAL A 11 -4.61 -0.55 -9.14
C VAL A 11 -5.77 0.46 -9.14
N HIS A 12 -5.47 1.71 -8.84
CA HIS A 12 -6.39 2.86 -8.79
C HIS A 12 -7.12 3.06 -7.47
N HIS A 13 -6.86 2.24 -6.47
CA HIS A 13 -7.43 2.46 -5.16
C HIS A 13 -6.56 3.42 -4.34
N ASP A 14 -7.16 4.06 -3.36
CA ASP A 14 -6.45 4.99 -2.49
C ASP A 14 -5.58 4.24 -1.51
N ILE A 15 -4.29 4.16 -1.83
CA ILE A 15 -3.33 3.42 -1.02
C ILE A 15 -3.14 4.07 0.36
N ASN A 16 -3.23 5.39 0.45
CA ASN A 16 -3.05 6.06 1.73
C ASN A 16 -4.14 5.71 2.72
N GLN A 17 -5.37 5.58 2.24
CA GLN A 17 -6.46 5.17 3.10
C GLN A 17 -6.24 3.75 3.61
N ALA A 18 -5.81 2.85 2.74
CA ALA A 18 -5.53 1.47 3.14
C ALA A 18 -4.41 1.42 4.18
N ILE A 19 -3.36 2.22 4.00
CA ILE A 19 -2.25 2.27 4.96
C ILE A 19 -2.73 2.69 6.35
N HIS A 20 -3.62 3.68 6.40
CA HIS A 20 -4.06 4.24 7.69
C HIS A 20 -5.05 3.34 8.42
N TYR A 21 -5.87 2.60 7.70
CA TYR A 21 -6.95 1.84 8.32
C TYR A 21 -6.70 0.34 8.39
N SER A 22 -5.66 -0.15 7.78
CA SER A 22 -5.44 -1.58 7.68
C SER A 22 -4.30 -2.05 8.55
N ASP A 23 -4.46 -3.20 9.14
CA ASP A 23 -3.37 -3.89 9.83
C ASP A 23 -2.52 -4.67 8.84
N GLU A 24 -3.14 -5.09 7.74
CA GLU A 24 -2.44 -5.83 6.71
C GLU A 24 -3.00 -5.44 5.35
N ILE A 25 -2.14 -5.37 4.35
CA ILE A 25 -2.52 -5.00 2.98
C ILE A 25 -2.14 -6.13 2.04
N ILE A 26 -3.05 -6.46 1.17
CA ILE A 26 -2.82 -7.40 0.08
C ILE A 26 -2.97 -6.64 -1.22
N ALA A 27 -1.91 -6.59 -2.02
CA ALA A 27 -1.94 -5.88 -3.29
C ALA A 27 -2.06 -6.87 -4.45
N MET A 28 -3.05 -6.61 -5.30
CA MET A 28 -3.33 -7.47 -6.44
C MET A 28 -3.21 -6.67 -7.73
N LYS A 29 -2.75 -7.33 -8.78
CA LYS A 29 -2.66 -6.73 -10.10
C LYS A 29 -2.86 -7.83 -11.14
N ASN A 30 -3.81 -7.61 -12.05
CA ASN A 30 -4.10 -8.58 -13.11
C ASN A 30 -4.38 -9.98 -12.57
N GLY A 31 -5.06 -10.05 -11.43
CA GLY A 31 -5.40 -11.32 -10.82
C GLY A 31 -4.25 -11.99 -10.07
N GLN A 32 -3.12 -11.31 -9.95
CA GLN A 32 -1.94 -11.86 -9.28
C GLN A 32 -1.63 -11.12 -8.00
N LEU A 33 -1.18 -11.87 -7.00
CA LEU A 33 -0.73 -11.29 -5.75
C LEU A 33 0.64 -10.63 -5.97
N MET A 34 0.71 -9.33 -5.69
CA MET A 34 1.96 -8.58 -5.83
C MET A 34 2.71 -8.51 -4.52
N PHE A 35 2.03 -8.18 -3.43
CA PHE A 35 2.64 -8.22 -2.11
C PHE A 35 1.57 -8.35 -1.05
N GLN A 36 1.98 -8.78 0.13
CA GLN A 36 1.10 -8.95 1.28
C GLN A 36 1.92 -8.76 2.56
N GLY A 37 1.37 -8.01 3.49
CA GLY A 37 2.00 -7.81 4.78
C GLY A 37 1.55 -6.52 5.43
N LYS A 38 2.23 -6.16 6.50
CA LYS A 38 1.92 -4.93 7.22
C LYS A 38 2.36 -3.72 6.38
N PRO A 39 1.59 -2.61 6.45
CA PRO A 39 1.90 -1.46 5.60
C PRO A 39 3.35 -0.99 5.70
N HIS A 40 3.89 -0.89 6.92
CA HIS A 40 5.26 -0.41 7.09
C HIS A 40 6.30 -1.36 6.53
N GLU A 41 5.94 -2.61 6.33
CA GLU A 41 6.86 -3.61 5.81
C GLU A 41 6.82 -3.74 4.30
N VAL A 42 5.63 -3.55 3.71
CA VAL A 42 5.44 -3.84 2.30
C VAL A 42 5.33 -2.59 1.42
N ILE A 43 4.99 -1.44 1.99
CA ILE A 43 4.84 -0.22 1.22
C ILE A 43 6.18 0.48 1.08
N ASN A 44 6.72 0.46 -0.12
CA ASN A 44 7.94 1.18 -0.47
C ASN A 44 7.90 1.50 -1.96
N GLN A 45 8.86 2.29 -2.40
CA GLN A 45 8.87 2.77 -3.77
C GLN A 45 8.94 1.62 -4.77
N LYS A 46 9.72 0.60 -4.45
CA LYS A 46 9.89 -0.54 -5.34
C LYS A 46 8.61 -1.33 -5.52
N THR A 47 7.93 -1.67 -4.41
CA THR A 47 6.70 -2.45 -4.50
C THR A 47 5.59 -1.69 -5.17
N LEU A 48 5.49 -0.39 -4.90
CA LEU A 48 4.46 0.43 -5.52
C LEU A 48 4.68 0.60 -7.01
N LYS A 49 5.95 0.67 -7.43
CA LYS A 49 6.24 0.74 -8.86
C LYS A 49 5.78 -0.52 -9.57
N GLU A 50 5.94 -1.67 -8.94
CA GLU A 50 5.51 -2.93 -9.53
C GLU A 50 3.99 -2.99 -9.69
N VAL A 51 3.25 -2.41 -8.73
CA VAL A 51 1.79 -2.44 -8.77
C VAL A 51 1.23 -1.38 -9.70
N TYR A 52 1.76 -0.16 -9.64
CA TYR A 52 1.18 0.98 -10.35
C TYR A 52 1.87 1.31 -11.66
N ASP A 53 3.02 0.69 -11.94
CA ASP A 53 3.79 0.87 -13.18
C ASP A 53 4.38 2.26 -13.35
N TYR A 54 4.40 3.07 -12.29
CA TYR A 54 5.08 4.35 -12.31
C TYR A 54 5.59 4.66 -10.91
N ASP A 55 6.53 5.61 -10.84
CA ASP A 55 7.16 5.94 -9.58
C ASP A 55 6.22 6.76 -8.70
N LEU A 56 6.09 6.33 -7.46
CA LEU A 56 5.38 7.06 -6.43
C LEU A 56 6.35 7.38 -5.32
N ASN A 57 6.21 8.57 -4.75
CA ASN A 57 7.03 8.94 -3.61
C ASN A 57 6.42 8.40 -2.33
N VAL A 58 7.24 7.71 -1.56
CA VAL A 58 6.84 7.19 -0.26
C VAL A 58 7.53 8.00 0.81
N ILE A 59 6.74 8.60 1.68
CA ILE A 59 7.26 9.41 2.77
C ILE A 59 7.00 8.70 4.08
N LYS A 60 8.08 8.48 4.84
CA LYS A 60 7.98 7.94 6.18
C LYS A 60 8.37 9.03 7.16
N ASN A 61 7.50 9.29 8.11
CA ASN A 61 7.74 10.28 9.14
C ASN A 61 7.28 9.71 10.47
N ASN A 62 8.24 9.36 11.32
CA ASN A 62 7.99 8.66 12.57
C ASN A 62 7.30 7.33 12.26
N GLU A 63 6.07 7.13 12.72
CA GLU A 63 5.33 5.91 12.44
C GLU A 63 4.29 6.10 11.35
N GLU A 64 4.31 7.25 10.70
CA GLU A 64 3.37 7.55 9.63
C GLU A 64 3.97 7.28 8.27
N LEU A 65 3.13 6.82 7.38
CA LEU A 65 3.53 6.41 6.04
C LEU A 65 2.56 7.03 5.05
N PHE A 66 3.10 7.80 4.10
CA PHE A 66 2.30 8.48 3.08
C PHE A 66 2.84 8.19 1.70
N VAL A 67 1.94 8.06 0.75
CA VAL A 67 2.29 7.89 -0.64
C VAL A 67 1.79 9.10 -1.41
N LEU A 68 2.71 9.77 -2.09
CA LEU A 68 2.37 10.91 -2.94
C LEU A 68 2.27 10.44 -4.38
N ASN A 69 1.13 10.74 -4.99
CA ASN A 69 0.85 10.33 -6.35
C ASN A 69 1.00 11.53 -7.27
N TYR A 70 1.95 11.44 -8.18
CA TYR A 70 2.16 12.48 -9.20
C TYR A 70 1.69 11.96 -10.55
N GLN A 71 0.93 12.79 -11.19
CA GLN A 71 0.55 12.50 -12.55
C GLN A 71 1.04 13.57 -13.49
#